data_a358b35170ffd025ddad0eb05defa09d
#
_entry.id   a358b35170ffd025ddad0eb05defa09d
#
_cell.length_a   1.000
_cell.length_b   1.000
_cell.length_c   1.000
_cell.angle_alpha   90.00
_cell.angle_beta   90.00
_cell.angle_gamma   90.00
#
_symmetry.space_group_name_H-M   'P 1'
#
loop_
_entity.id
_entity.type
_entity.pdbx_description
1 polymer ?
#
loop_
_entity_poly.entity_id
_entity_poly.type
_entity_poly.pdbx_seq_one_letter_code
_entity_poly.pdbx_strand_id
1 'polypeptide(L)'
;MSELLKSYVGGQFQTGEEGLASLVNPTTDEVVAQTSTAGIDMASALNYARENGGPALRELSFAQRAEILGQASKALHAHRDELLDLSTLNGGNTRGDAKFDVDGATGTLAYYAKLGSTLSETPLLADGETELLGRSPRMVGRHVLTPMHGVAVHINAFNFPAWGFAEKAAVAWLAGMPVLTKPATSTALLTARMVEILVAEDVLPAGALSLLCGSAGDLLNHLTWQDVVAFTGSADTGLKIRSNENILRQGVRVGVEADSLNAAVLGPDMDGDSELFDRFIQDVAKEITQKAGQKCTAIRRILVPEEMLANVGEALAAELAAVKVGNPTQKGIKMGPLNNGQQLADVQAGLAALQDEAKMIFGDDSRGDMHD
;
A
#
# COMPACT_ATOMS: atom_id res chain seq x y z
N MET A 1 24.56 10.69 -12.80
CA MET A 1 23.62 11.48 -11.96
C MET A 1 22.43 10.60 -11.71
N SER A 2 22.00 10.43 -10.46
CA SER A 2 20.78 9.69 -10.11
C SER A 2 19.56 10.38 -10.75
N GLU A 3 18.58 9.59 -11.17
CA GLU A 3 17.33 10.10 -11.73
C GLU A 3 16.58 10.94 -10.71
N LEU A 4 16.00 12.08 -11.13
CA LEU A 4 15.12 12.89 -10.30
C LEU A 4 13.67 12.51 -10.60
N LEU A 5 13.00 11.85 -9.64
CA LEU A 5 11.60 11.47 -9.77
C LEU A 5 10.69 12.71 -9.82
N LYS A 6 9.74 12.67 -10.73
CA LYS A 6 8.77 13.74 -10.94
C LYS A 6 7.47 13.45 -10.20
N SER A 7 6.92 14.46 -9.56
CA SER A 7 5.52 14.48 -9.16
C SER A 7 4.64 14.76 -10.38
N TYR A 8 3.43 14.21 -10.43
CA TYR A 8 2.44 14.51 -11.47
C TYR A 8 1.28 15.27 -10.85
N VAL A 9 1.28 16.58 -11.01
CA VAL A 9 0.29 17.50 -10.42
C VAL A 9 -0.10 18.59 -11.42
N GLY A 10 -1.35 19.03 -11.37
CA GLY A 10 -1.86 20.01 -12.32
C GLY A 10 -1.85 19.52 -13.78
N GLY A 11 -1.90 18.21 -14.01
CA GLY A 11 -1.85 17.60 -15.33
C GLY A 11 -0.46 17.56 -15.98
N GLN A 12 0.61 17.80 -15.22
CA GLN A 12 1.97 17.82 -15.75
C GLN A 12 3.01 17.27 -14.77
N PHE A 13 4.12 16.77 -15.28
CA PHE A 13 5.24 16.31 -14.47
C PHE A 13 6.08 17.49 -13.98
N GLN A 14 6.32 17.55 -12.67
CA GLN A 14 7.08 18.62 -12.01
C GLN A 14 8.09 18.03 -11.03
N THR A 15 9.20 18.73 -10.79
CA THR A 15 10.22 18.37 -9.79
C THR A 15 10.41 19.51 -8.82
N GLY A 16 10.66 19.20 -7.55
CA GLY A 16 11.22 20.17 -6.61
C GLY A 16 12.73 20.25 -6.80
N GLU A 17 13.31 21.41 -6.47
CA GLU A 17 14.73 21.69 -6.69
C GLU A 17 15.55 21.64 -5.39
N GLU A 18 14.89 21.72 -4.22
CA GLU A 18 15.53 21.77 -2.91
C GLU A 18 15.07 20.60 -2.02
N GLY A 19 15.86 20.30 -0.98
CA GLY A 19 15.49 19.28 0.00
C GLY A 19 15.38 17.87 -0.60
N LEU A 20 16.31 17.52 -1.48
CA LEU A 20 16.32 16.21 -2.14
C LEU A 20 16.43 15.07 -1.13
N ALA A 21 15.52 14.10 -1.24
CA ALA A 21 15.56 12.83 -0.53
C ALA A 21 16.04 11.73 -1.49
N SER A 22 17.01 10.92 -1.04
CA SER A 22 17.55 9.82 -1.84
C SER A 22 16.74 8.56 -1.65
N LEU A 23 16.49 7.84 -2.75
CA LEU A 23 16.00 6.49 -2.80
C LEU A 23 17.18 5.56 -3.04
N VAL A 24 17.32 4.52 -2.27
CA VAL A 24 18.45 3.60 -2.35
C VAL A 24 18.03 2.22 -2.83
N ASN A 25 18.97 1.51 -3.41
CA ASN A 25 18.87 0.06 -3.55
C ASN A 25 19.25 -0.54 -2.18
N PRO A 26 18.33 -1.19 -1.47
CA PRO A 26 18.62 -1.70 -0.12
C PRO A 26 19.61 -2.87 -0.09
N THR A 27 19.97 -3.41 -1.25
CA THR A 27 20.99 -4.48 -1.37
C THR A 27 22.40 -3.92 -1.43
N THR A 28 22.59 -2.75 -2.07
CA THR A 28 23.91 -2.16 -2.35
C THR A 28 24.16 -0.83 -1.67
N ASP A 29 23.13 -0.23 -1.06
CA ASP A 29 23.09 1.14 -0.52
C ASP A 29 23.34 2.23 -1.58
N GLU A 30 23.37 1.88 -2.86
CA GLU A 30 23.53 2.85 -3.95
C GLU A 30 22.26 3.69 -4.12
N VAL A 31 22.45 4.98 -4.37
CA VAL A 31 21.34 5.90 -4.69
C VAL A 31 20.84 5.63 -6.11
N VAL A 32 19.61 5.15 -6.23
CA VAL A 32 18.96 4.83 -7.53
C VAL A 32 18.16 5.99 -8.09
N ALA A 33 17.58 6.83 -7.22
CA ALA A 33 16.83 8.01 -7.59
C ALA A 33 16.86 9.05 -6.46
N GLN A 34 16.43 10.27 -6.78
CA GLN A 34 16.18 11.33 -5.80
C GLN A 34 14.80 11.92 -6.03
N THR A 35 14.24 12.57 -5.03
CA THR A 35 12.92 13.19 -5.13
C THR A 35 12.81 14.42 -4.24
N SER A 36 11.96 15.37 -4.65
CA SER A 36 11.61 16.54 -3.86
C SER A 36 10.21 17.05 -4.25
N THR A 37 9.51 17.58 -3.27
CA THR A 37 8.25 18.33 -3.46
C THR A 37 8.41 19.80 -3.11
N ALA A 38 9.64 20.30 -2.88
CA ALA A 38 9.89 21.70 -2.59
C ALA A 38 9.43 22.57 -3.77
N GLY A 39 8.64 23.61 -3.49
CA GLY A 39 8.09 24.52 -4.48
C GLY A 39 6.82 24.02 -5.21
N ILE A 40 6.37 22.79 -4.96
CA ILE A 40 5.07 22.32 -5.47
C ILE A 40 3.94 22.97 -4.67
N ASP A 41 3.03 23.65 -5.38
CA ASP A 41 1.83 24.24 -4.79
C ASP A 41 0.77 23.17 -4.54
N MET A 42 0.68 22.73 -3.26
CA MET A 42 -0.25 21.67 -2.84
C MET A 42 -1.71 22.10 -2.96
N ALA A 43 -2.01 23.40 -2.74
CA ALA A 43 -3.36 23.91 -2.89
C ALA A 43 -3.82 23.86 -4.35
N SER A 44 -2.97 24.32 -5.28
CA SER A 44 -3.24 24.25 -6.72
C SER A 44 -3.38 22.82 -7.23
N ALA A 45 -2.54 21.89 -6.74
CA ALA A 45 -2.63 20.47 -7.09
C ALA A 45 -3.99 19.87 -6.69
N LEU A 46 -4.46 20.14 -5.46
CA LEU A 46 -5.76 19.69 -4.99
C LEU A 46 -6.91 20.34 -5.76
N ASN A 47 -6.83 21.66 -6.02
CA ASN A 47 -7.87 22.37 -6.75
C ASN A 47 -7.99 21.86 -8.18
N TYR A 48 -6.89 21.60 -8.87
CA TYR A 48 -6.92 21.01 -10.20
C TYR A 48 -7.65 19.65 -10.21
N ALA A 49 -7.38 18.79 -9.24
CA ALA A 49 -8.09 17.52 -9.12
C ALA A 49 -9.59 17.70 -8.85
N ARG A 50 -9.97 18.66 -7.97
CA ARG A 50 -11.37 18.95 -7.65
C ARG A 50 -12.15 19.51 -8.84
N GLU A 51 -11.53 20.41 -9.59
CA GLU A 51 -12.19 21.18 -10.66
C GLU A 51 -12.22 20.46 -12.00
N ASN A 52 -11.27 19.56 -12.25
CA ASN A 52 -11.17 18.80 -13.50
C ASN A 52 -11.49 17.31 -13.31
N GLY A 53 -10.70 16.61 -12.50
CA GLY A 53 -10.85 15.15 -12.33
C GLY A 53 -12.16 14.74 -11.69
N GLY A 54 -12.61 15.50 -10.68
CA GLY A 54 -13.86 15.24 -9.99
C GLY A 54 -15.07 15.30 -10.90
N PRO A 55 -15.34 16.41 -11.61
CA PRO A 55 -16.44 16.50 -12.58
C PRO A 55 -16.37 15.41 -13.64
N ALA A 56 -15.20 15.19 -14.28
CA ALA A 56 -15.04 14.20 -15.32
C ALA A 56 -15.39 12.76 -14.85
N LEU A 57 -14.98 12.37 -13.65
CA LEU A 57 -15.33 11.06 -13.09
C LEU A 57 -16.80 10.96 -12.68
N ARG A 58 -17.42 12.05 -12.16
CA ARG A 58 -18.81 12.03 -11.72
C ARG A 58 -19.83 11.99 -12.86
N GLU A 59 -19.45 12.43 -14.05
CA GLU A 59 -20.28 12.32 -15.24
C GLU A 59 -20.37 10.88 -15.77
N LEU A 60 -19.37 10.03 -15.44
CA LEU A 60 -19.31 8.64 -15.85
C LEU A 60 -20.23 7.77 -14.99
N SER A 61 -20.88 6.76 -15.61
CA SER A 61 -21.55 5.69 -14.89
C SER A 61 -20.57 4.79 -14.16
N PHE A 62 -21.06 3.93 -13.26
CA PHE A 62 -20.21 2.92 -12.62
C PHE A 62 -19.58 1.98 -13.64
N ALA A 63 -20.33 1.59 -14.69
CA ALA A 63 -19.82 0.74 -15.75
C ALA A 63 -18.67 1.40 -16.52
N GLN A 64 -18.77 2.70 -16.85
CA GLN A 64 -17.71 3.45 -17.52
C GLN A 64 -16.47 3.62 -16.64
N ARG A 65 -16.65 3.92 -15.32
CA ARG A 65 -15.53 3.96 -14.38
C ARG A 65 -14.88 2.59 -14.20
N ALA A 66 -15.66 1.51 -14.27
CA ALA A 66 -15.16 0.14 -14.28
C ALA A 66 -14.29 -0.17 -15.51
N GLU A 67 -14.65 0.35 -16.68
CA GLU A 67 -13.83 0.22 -17.90
C GLU A 67 -12.45 0.90 -17.71
N ILE A 68 -12.39 2.08 -17.11
CA ILE A 68 -11.14 2.76 -16.76
C ILE A 68 -10.26 1.87 -15.86
N LEU A 69 -10.83 1.25 -14.82
CA LEU A 69 -10.10 0.33 -13.96
C LEU A 69 -9.56 -0.89 -14.72
N GLY A 70 -10.33 -1.42 -15.65
CA GLY A 70 -9.93 -2.52 -16.53
C GLY A 70 -8.77 -2.12 -17.46
N GLN A 71 -8.81 -0.91 -18.02
CA GLN A 71 -7.72 -0.36 -18.83
C GLN A 71 -6.46 -0.13 -17.98
N ALA A 72 -6.58 0.45 -16.79
CA ALA A 72 -5.48 0.64 -15.85
C ALA A 72 -4.80 -0.69 -15.49
N SER A 73 -5.58 -1.73 -15.18
CA SER A 73 -5.06 -3.07 -14.90
C SER A 73 -4.26 -3.63 -16.09
N LYS A 74 -4.78 -3.51 -17.32
CA LYS A 74 -4.13 -4.00 -18.53
C LYS A 74 -2.85 -3.22 -18.86
N ALA A 75 -2.88 -1.89 -18.76
CA ALA A 75 -1.72 -1.03 -19.01
C ALA A 75 -0.57 -1.38 -18.07
N LEU A 76 -0.85 -1.49 -16.76
CA LEU A 76 0.17 -1.88 -15.78
C LEU A 76 0.66 -3.32 -15.99
N HIS A 77 -0.23 -4.26 -16.32
CA HIS A 77 0.15 -5.65 -16.58
C HIS A 77 1.04 -5.79 -17.84
N ALA A 78 0.85 -4.95 -18.86
CA ALA A 78 1.72 -4.93 -20.04
C ALA A 78 3.18 -4.59 -19.70
N HIS A 79 3.41 -3.82 -18.63
CA HIS A 79 4.73 -3.44 -18.11
C HIS A 79 5.18 -4.27 -16.90
N ARG A 80 4.53 -5.43 -16.66
CA ARG A 80 4.71 -6.24 -15.46
C ARG A 80 6.17 -6.53 -15.13
N ASP A 81 6.95 -7.00 -16.08
CA ASP A 81 8.33 -7.41 -15.82
C ASP A 81 9.22 -6.22 -15.43
N GLU A 82 9.06 -5.06 -16.07
CA GLU A 82 9.70 -3.81 -15.70
C GLU A 82 9.36 -3.39 -14.26
N LEU A 83 8.07 -3.46 -13.89
CA LEU A 83 7.61 -3.12 -12.53
C LEU A 83 8.15 -4.09 -11.48
N LEU A 84 8.28 -5.38 -11.80
CA LEU A 84 8.92 -6.36 -10.92
C LEU A 84 10.40 -6.04 -10.69
N ASP A 85 11.13 -5.63 -11.73
CA ASP A 85 12.54 -5.27 -11.64
C ASP A 85 12.73 -4.00 -10.78
N LEU A 86 11.86 -2.99 -10.93
CA LEU A 86 11.86 -1.80 -10.08
C LEU A 86 11.53 -2.11 -8.62
N SER A 87 10.60 -3.05 -8.37
CA SER A 87 10.28 -3.53 -7.02
C SER A 87 11.49 -4.21 -6.35
N THR A 88 12.28 -4.95 -7.11
CA THR A 88 13.53 -5.54 -6.61
C THR A 88 14.58 -4.46 -6.37
N LEU A 89 14.78 -3.56 -7.33
CA LEU A 89 15.81 -2.52 -7.30
C LEU A 89 15.66 -1.57 -6.10
N ASN A 90 14.47 -1.05 -5.85
CA ASN A 90 14.25 -0.03 -4.82
C ASN A 90 13.56 -0.57 -3.55
N GLY A 91 12.90 -1.74 -3.64
CA GLY A 91 12.23 -2.36 -2.50
C GLY A 91 13.01 -3.49 -1.83
N GLY A 92 14.10 -4.00 -2.45
CA GLY A 92 14.82 -5.17 -1.96
C GLY A 92 14.02 -6.47 -2.04
N ASN A 93 12.94 -6.48 -2.81
CA ASN A 93 12.03 -7.61 -2.90
C ASN A 93 12.62 -8.74 -3.76
N THR A 94 12.46 -9.99 -3.33
CA THR A 94 12.65 -11.12 -4.24
C THR A 94 11.64 -11.05 -5.40
N ARG A 95 11.93 -11.74 -6.50
CA ARG A 95 10.97 -11.82 -7.62
C ARG A 95 9.59 -12.34 -7.20
N GLY A 96 9.54 -13.21 -6.19
CA GLY A 96 8.30 -13.72 -5.60
C GLY A 96 7.53 -12.66 -4.85
N ASP A 97 8.22 -11.87 -4.04
CA ASP A 97 7.64 -10.77 -3.26
C ASP A 97 7.21 -9.61 -4.16
N ALA A 98 8.00 -9.31 -5.21
CA ALA A 98 7.64 -8.33 -6.22
C ALA A 98 6.34 -8.71 -6.96
N LYS A 99 6.19 -10.00 -7.32
CA LYS A 99 4.94 -10.53 -7.90
C LYS A 99 3.76 -10.36 -6.97
N PHE A 100 3.94 -10.62 -5.68
CA PHE A 100 2.87 -10.47 -4.69
C PHE A 100 2.32 -9.03 -4.64
N ASP A 101 3.20 -8.03 -4.76
CA ASP A 101 2.82 -6.62 -4.80
C ASP A 101 2.22 -6.21 -6.17
N VAL A 102 2.94 -6.44 -7.26
CA VAL A 102 2.55 -5.96 -8.60
C VAL A 102 1.33 -6.71 -9.16
N ASP A 103 1.30 -8.05 -9.01
CA ASP A 103 0.14 -8.85 -9.45
C ASP A 103 -1.08 -8.59 -8.55
N GLY A 104 -0.86 -8.33 -7.24
CA GLY A 104 -1.88 -7.87 -6.31
C GLY A 104 -2.51 -6.55 -6.75
N ALA A 105 -1.69 -5.60 -7.17
CA ALA A 105 -2.14 -4.31 -7.69
C ALA A 105 -3.03 -4.46 -8.93
N THR A 106 -2.53 -5.14 -9.97
CA THR A 106 -3.28 -5.34 -11.22
C THR A 106 -4.52 -6.20 -11.02
N GLY A 107 -4.44 -7.24 -10.18
CA GLY A 107 -5.57 -8.09 -9.80
C GLY A 107 -6.67 -7.32 -9.07
N THR A 108 -6.32 -6.43 -8.17
CA THR A 108 -7.27 -5.58 -7.43
C THR A 108 -7.99 -4.62 -8.38
N LEU A 109 -7.28 -3.95 -9.29
CA LEU A 109 -7.90 -3.11 -10.32
C LEU A 109 -8.89 -3.91 -11.18
N ALA A 110 -8.50 -5.12 -11.63
CA ALA A 110 -9.38 -6.00 -12.41
C ALA A 110 -10.60 -6.46 -11.61
N TYR A 111 -10.45 -6.75 -10.31
CA TYR A 111 -11.57 -7.11 -9.44
C TYR A 111 -12.59 -5.97 -9.34
N TYR A 112 -12.15 -4.74 -9.07
CA TYR A 112 -13.04 -3.59 -8.99
C TYR A 112 -13.63 -3.20 -10.35
N ALA A 113 -12.93 -3.43 -11.45
CA ALA A 113 -13.49 -3.32 -12.79
C ALA A 113 -14.68 -4.28 -12.99
N LYS A 114 -14.51 -5.56 -12.61
CA LYS A 114 -15.58 -6.54 -12.64
C LYS A 114 -16.75 -6.17 -11.72
N LEU A 115 -16.46 -5.76 -10.48
CA LEU A 115 -17.48 -5.32 -9.52
C LEU A 115 -18.27 -4.13 -10.07
N GLY A 116 -17.57 -3.09 -10.53
CA GLY A 116 -18.18 -1.87 -11.05
C GLY A 116 -19.10 -2.08 -12.22
N SER A 117 -18.77 -3.04 -13.11
CA SER A 117 -19.63 -3.41 -14.26
C SER A 117 -20.97 -4.03 -13.85
N THR A 118 -21.13 -4.44 -12.60
CA THR A 118 -22.38 -5.02 -12.08
C THR A 118 -23.20 -4.06 -11.22
N LEU A 119 -22.66 -2.84 -10.92
CA LEU A 119 -23.32 -1.94 -9.98
C LEU A 119 -24.44 -1.11 -10.63
N SER A 120 -24.13 -0.27 -11.60
CA SER A 120 -25.11 0.65 -12.20
C SER A 120 -24.62 1.22 -13.53
N GLU A 121 -25.57 1.40 -14.45
CA GLU A 121 -25.39 2.18 -15.69
C GLU A 121 -25.52 3.70 -15.47
N THR A 122 -25.71 4.14 -14.23
CA THR A 122 -25.81 5.55 -13.86
C THR A 122 -24.62 5.97 -12.96
N PRO A 123 -24.36 7.27 -12.80
CA PRO A 123 -23.32 7.77 -11.86
C PRO A 123 -23.67 7.52 -10.39
N LEU A 124 -24.92 7.21 -10.07
CA LEU A 124 -25.47 7.07 -8.73
C LEU A 124 -25.77 5.62 -8.43
N LEU A 125 -25.66 5.22 -7.17
CA LEU A 125 -26.01 3.89 -6.70
C LEU A 125 -27.18 3.98 -5.72
N ALA A 126 -28.29 3.34 -6.05
CA ALA A 126 -29.39 3.16 -5.10
C ALA A 126 -29.01 2.10 -4.07
N ASP A 127 -29.11 2.41 -2.79
CA ASP A 127 -28.79 1.54 -1.66
C ASP A 127 -30.09 1.07 -1.00
N GLY A 128 -30.34 -0.23 -1.07
CA GLY A 128 -31.55 -0.85 -0.55
C GLY A 128 -32.83 -0.56 -1.35
N GLU A 129 -33.94 -0.98 -0.76
CA GLU A 129 -35.28 -0.79 -1.32
C GLU A 129 -35.88 0.56 -0.92
N THR A 130 -36.99 0.88 -1.53
CA THR A 130 -37.77 2.08 -1.17
C THR A 130 -38.64 1.79 0.06
N GLU A 131 -38.48 2.59 1.11
CA GLU A 131 -39.19 2.46 2.37
C GLU A 131 -40.39 3.39 2.45
N LEU A 132 -41.53 2.88 2.96
CA LEU A 132 -42.69 3.70 3.28
C LEU A 132 -42.44 4.46 4.59
N LEU A 133 -42.40 5.79 4.52
CA LEU A 133 -42.21 6.66 5.69
C LEU A 133 -43.52 7.08 6.38
N GLY A 134 -44.66 6.61 5.86
CA GLY A 134 -45.99 6.94 6.39
C GLY A 134 -47.00 5.87 6.03
N ARG A 135 -48.27 6.09 6.46
CA ARG A 135 -49.41 5.20 6.16
C ARG A 135 -49.84 5.22 4.69
N SER A 136 -49.36 6.16 3.92
CA SER A 136 -49.70 6.36 2.51
C SER A 136 -48.46 6.22 1.65
N PRO A 137 -48.56 5.65 0.43
CA PRO A 137 -47.46 5.54 -0.53
C PRO A 137 -47.01 6.90 -1.09
N ARG A 138 -47.57 8.01 -0.59
CA ARG A 138 -47.19 9.37 -1.00
C ARG A 138 -45.88 9.85 -0.35
N MET A 139 -45.42 9.18 0.71
CA MET A 139 -44.19 9.52 1.40
C MET A 139 -43.32 8.28 1.49
N VAL A 140 -42.29 8.28 0.66
CA VAL A 140 -41.31 7.20 0.57
C VAL A 140 -39.90 7.75 0.75
N GLY A 141 -38.99 6.97 1.31
CA GLY A 141 -37.56 7.24 1.40
C GLY A 141 -36.77 6.24 0.59
N ARG A 142 -35.67 6.69 -0.01
CA ARG A 142 -34.71 5.84 -0.66
C ARG A 142 -33.31 6.38 -0.43
N HIS A 143 -32.36 5.52 -0.04
CA HIS A 143 -30.97 5.90 0.03
C HIS A 143 -30.34 5.89 -1.36
N VAL A 144 -29.59 6.94 -1.65
CA VAL A 144 -28.80 7.07 -2.88
C VAL A 144 -27.38 7.46 -2.51
N LEU A 145 -26.42 6.65 -2.92
CA LEU A 145 -25.00 6.95 -2.77
C LEU A 145 -24.56 7.82 -3.94
N THR A 146 -23.92 8.94 -3.60
CA THR A 146 -23.41 9.92 -4.56
C THR A 146 -21.90 10.11 -4.35
N PRO A 147 -21.13 10.38 -5.41
CA PRO A 147 -19.71 10.72 -5.27
C PRO A 147 -19.51 11.97 -4.40
N MET A 148 -18.50 11.99 -3.57
CA MET A 148 -18.02 13.19 -2.89
C MET A 148 -17.36 14.15 -3.90
N HIS A 149 -17.35 15.44 -3.58
CA HIS A 149 -16.83 16.49 -4.48
C HIS A 149 -15.36 16.87 -4.19
N GLY A 150 -14.68 16.13 -3.32
CA GLY A 150 -13.29 16.36 -2.96
C GLY A 150 -12.31 15.46 -3.71
N VAL A 151 -11.14 15.33 -3.12
CA VAL A 151 -10.03 14.49 -3.57
C VAL A 151 -9.80 13.37 -2.57
N ALA A 152 -9.57 12.16 -3.06
CA ALA A 152 -9.08 11.05 -2.25
C ALA A 152 -7.55 11.13 -2.16
N VAL A 153 -7.06 11.59 -1.00
CA VAL A 153 -5.63 11.69 -0.72
C VAL A 153 -5.15 10.39 -0.10
N HIS A 154 -4.26 9.70 -0.79
CA HIS A 154 -3.70 8.42 -0.36
C HIS A 154 -2.25 8.60 0.07
N ILE A 155 -1.95 8.33 1.34
CA ILE A 155 -0.60 8.32 1.89
C ILE A 155 -0.24 6.87 2.17
N ASN A 156 0.65 6.31 1.37
CA ASN A 156 0.91 4.87 1.32
C ASN A 156 2.19 4.48 2.06
N ALA A 157 2.22 3.25 2.55
CA ALA A 157 3.38 2.64 3.19
C ALA A 157 4.43 2.18 2.15
N PHE A 158 5.66 1.93 2.63
CA PHE A 158 6.78 1.54 1.77
C PHE A 158 6.71 0.09 1.29
N ASN A 159 6.03 -0.76 2.02
CA ASN A 159 6.12 -2.21 1.84
C ASN A 159 5.30 -2.76 0.66
N PHE A 160 4.24 -2.07 0.23
CA PHE A 160 3.42 -2.42 -0.93
C PHE A 160 3.17 -1.19 -1.82
N PRO A 161 4.23 -0.65 -2.47
CA PRO A 161 4.11 0.58 -3.25
C PRO A 161 3.18 0.45 -4.47
N ALA A 162 3.06 -0.73 -5.08
CA ALA A 162 2.14 -0.98 -6.18
C ALA A 162 0.73 -1.28 -5.68
N TRP A 163 0.56 -2.25 -4.80
CA TRP A 163 -0.76 -2.67 -4.32
C TRP A 163 -1.42 -1.60 -3.47
N GLY A 164 -0.67 -0.97 -2.55
CA GLY A 164 -1.20 0.11 -1.72
C GLY A 164 -1.70 1.33 -2.51
N PHE A 165 -1.08 1.62 -3.66
CA PHE A 165 -1.62 2.58 -4.62
C PHE A 165 -2.91 2.07 -5.26
N ALA A 166 -2.88 0.87 -5.85
CA ALA A 166 -3.97 0.35 -6.67
C ALA A 166 -5.26 0.08 -5.86
N GLU A 167 -5.16 -0.49 -4.66
CA GLU A 167 -6.33 -0.81 -3.83
C GLU A 167 -7.14 0.43 -3.44
N LYS A 168 -6.46 1.52 -3.07
CA LYS A 168 -7.11 2.77 -2.69
C LYS A 168 -7.63 3.52 -3.92
N ALA A 169 -6.83 3.56 -4.98
CA ALA A 169 -7.20 4.22 -6.23
C ALA A 169 -8.40 3.55 -6.90
N ALA A 170 -8.47 2.22 -6.92
CA ALA A 170 -9.59 1.48 -7.50
C ALA A 170 -10.92 1.86 -6.85
N VAL A 171 -10.96 1.93 -5.52
CA VAL A 171 -12.16 2.30 -4.77
C VAL A 171 -12.53 3.76 -5.03
N ALA A 172 -11.56 4.68 -4.99
CA ALA A 172 -11.81 6.10 -5.18
C ALA A 172 -12.30 6.41 -6.60
N TRP A 173 -11.65 5.89 -7.63
CA TRP A 173 -12.07 6.09 -9.03
C TRP A 173 -13.44 5.48 -9.31
N LEU A 174 -13.70 4.26 -8.80
CA LEU A 174 -15.02 3.64 -8.96
C LEU A 174 -16.12 4.44 -8.25
N ALA A 175 -15.80 5.05 -7.10
CA ALA A 175 -16.70 5.95 -6.40
C ALA A 175 -16.84 7.35 -7.06
N GLY A 176 -16.08 7.65 -8.12
CA GLY A 176 -16.13 8.92 -8.85
C GLY A 176 -15.33 10.04 -8.21
N MET A 177 -14.28 9.71 -7.43
CA MET A 177 -13.38 10.68 -6.80
C MET A 177 -12.00 10.68 -7.47
N PRO A 178 -11.42 11.86 -7.74
CA PRO A 178 -10.04 11.97 -8.19
C PRO A 178 -9.08 11.58 -7.07
N VAL A 179 -7.93 11.06 -7.43
CA VAL A 179 -6.91 10.55 -6.53
C VAL A 179 -5.67 11.43 -6.54
N LEU A 180 -5.18 11.79 -5.36
CA LEU A 180 -3.83 12.26 -5.15
C LEU A 180 -3.07 11.22 -4.33
N THR A 181 -2.15 10.50 -4.94
CA THR A 181 -1.36 9.46 -4.27
C THR A 181 0.01 9.97 -3.89
N LYS A 182 0.42 9.68 -2.66
CA LYS A 182 1.75 9.93 -2.12
C LYS A 182 2.34 8.61 -1.62
N PRO A 183 3.20 7.94 -2.39
CA PRO A 183 3.93 6.77 -1.92
C PRO A 183 4.89 7.13 -0.77
N ALA A 184 5.32 6.14 -0.01
CA ALA A 184 6.46 6.31 0.88
C ALA A 184 7.69 6.71 0.07
N THR A 185 8.44 7.71 0.54
CA THR A 185 9.58 8.25 -0.21
C THR A 185 10.60 7.16 -0.55
N SER A 186 10.90 6.26 0.39
CA SER A 186 11.90 5.21 0.21
C SER A 186 11.61 4.22 -0.93
N THR A 187 10.33 4.04 -1.33
CA THR A 187 9.92 3.10 -2.39
C THR A 187 9.07 3.78 -3.48
N ALA A 188 9.22 5.09 -3.63
CA ALA A 188 8.41 5.87 -4.56
C ALA A 188 8.66 5.54 -6.05
N LEU A 189 9.81 4.96 -6.39
CA LEU A 189 10.21 4.66 -7.77
C LEU A 189 9.18 3.80 -8.51
N LEU A 190 8.70 2.73 -7.88
CA LEU A 190 7.71 1.83 -8.47
C LEU A 190 6.38 2.53 -8.73
N THR A 191 5.84 3.26 -7.74
CA THR A 191 4.57 3.99 -7.90
C THR A 191 4.70 5.12 -8.93
N ALA A 192 5.84 5.82 -8.97
CA ALA A 192 6.11 6.85 -9.96
C ALA A 192 6.03 6.26 -11.38
N ARG A 193 6.68 5.12 -11.60
CA ARG A 193 6.62 4.45 -12.90
C ARG A 193 5.23 3.98 -13.29
N MET A 194 4.45 3.46 -12.33
CA MET A 194 3.04 3.10 -12.56
C MET A 194 2.22 4.30 -13.02
N VAL A 195 2.40 5.46 -12.39
CA VAL A 195 1.71 6.70 -12.79
C VAL A 195 2.15 7.17 -14.17
N GLU A 196 3.44 7.12 -14.49
CA GLU A 196 3.95 7.42 -15.84
C GLU A 196 3.29 6.56 -16.91
N ILE A 197 3.16 5.25 -16.68
CA ILE A 197 2.49 4.33 -17.59
C ILE A 197 1.02 4.72 -17.78
N LEU A 198 0.28 4.95 -16.68
CA LEU A 198 -1.14 5.32 -16.77
C LEU A 198 -1.36 6.65 -17.49
N VAL A 199 -0.46 7.62 -17.33
CA VAL A 199 -0.51 8.90 -18.02
C VAL A 199 -0.15 8.75 -19.49
N ALA A 200 0.88 7.97 -19.81
CA ALA A 200 1.31 7.74 -21.21
C ALA A 200 0.24 7.00 -22.04
N GLU A 201 -0.48 6.08 -21.43
CA GLU A 201 -1.59 5.32 -22.05
C GLU A 201 -2.94 6.09 -22.03
N ASP A 202 -2.96 7.34 -21.52
CA ASP A 202 -4.17 8.18 -21.42
C ASP A 202 -5.39 7.44 -20.80
N VAL A 203 -5.11 6.67 -19.75
CA VAL A 203 -6.12 5.77 -19.14
C VAL A 203 -7.21 6.54 -18.39
N LEU A 204 -6.86 7.68 -17.79
CA LEU A 204 -7.70 8.44 -16.87
C LEU A 204 -8.02 9.84 -17.40
N PRO A 205 -9.23 10.36 -17.13
CA PRO A 205 -9.52 11.75 -17.43
C PRO A 205 -8.54 12.72 -16.76
N ALA A 206 -8.29 13.85 -17.40
CA ALA A 206 -7.43 14.89 -16.85
C ALA A 206 -7.84 15.28 -15.42
N GLY A 207 -6.87 15.32 -14.50
CA GLY A 207 -7.10 15.62 -13.08
C GLY A 207 -7.61 14.45 -12.23
N ALA A 208 -7.94 13.30 -12.81
CA ALA A 208 -8.39 12.12 -12.05
C ALA A 208 -7.26 11.43 -11.27
N LEU A 209 -6.02 11.68 -11.64
CA LEU A 209 -4.82 11.15 -10.98
C LEU A 209 -3.81 12.27 -10.74
N SER A 210 -3.27 12.32 -9.54
CA SER A 210 -2.10 13.11 -9.16
C SER A 210 -1.14 12.26 -8.31
N LEU A 211 0.15 12.57 -8.42
CA LEU A 211 1.23 11.89 -7.71
C LEU A 211 2.12 12.93 -7.02
N LEU A 212 2.45 12.70 -5.75
CA LEU A 212 3.49 13.44 -5.03
C LEU A 212 4.64 12.50 -4.68
N CYS A 213 5.79 12.71 -5.31
CA CYS A 213 7.04 12.02 -4.97
C CYS A 213 7.85 12.87 -3.98
N GLY A 214 7.85 12.47 -2.71
CA GLY A 214 8.58 13.16 -1.64
C GLY A 214 7.74 13.47 -0.41
N SER A 215 8.01 14.59 0.26
CA SER A 215 7.28 15.02 1.45
C SER A 215 5.83 15.39 1.13
N ALA A 216 4.93 15.20 2.09
CA ALA A 216 3.57 15.73 1.98
C ALA A 216 3.51 17.27 2.13
N GLY A 217 4.61 17.90 2.61
CA GLY A 217 4.62 19.33 2.84
C GLY A 217 3.44 19.80 3.69
N ASP A 218 2.74 20.82 3.21
CA ASP A 218 1.55 21.40 3.84
C ASP A 218 0.22 20.87 3.26
N LEU A 219 0.26 19.79 2.48
CA LEU A 219 -0.90 19.18 1.80
C LEU A 219 -2.15 19.08 2.68
N LEU A 220 -1.98 18.63 3.94
CA LEU A 220 -3.11 18.44 4.87
C LEU A 220 -3.80 19.75 5.25
N ASN A 221 -3.10 20.88 5.15
CA ASN A 221 -3.64 22.20 5.50
C ASN A 221 -4.60 22.76 4.43
N HIS A 222 -4.64 22.15 3.24
CA HIS A 222 -5.48 22.56 2.11
C HIS A 222 -6.67 21.63 1.89
N LEU A 223 -6.87 20.63 2.78
CA LEU A 223 -8.01 19.72 2.69
C LEU A 223 -9.28 20.35 3.20
N THR A 224 -10.40 19.95 2.62
CA THR A 224 -11.75 20.39 2.96
C THR A 224 -12.61 19.23 3.43
N TRP A 225 -13.79 19.49 3.96
CA TRP A 225 -14.73 18.48 4.46
C TRP A 225 -15.22 17.47 3.41
N GLN A 226 -15.04 17.78 2.12
CA GLN A 226 -15.35 16.87 1.00
C GLN A 226 -14.19 15.93 0.63
N ASP A 227 -12.99 16.21 1.12
CA ASP A 227 -11.82 15.37 0.87
C ASP A 227 -11.78 14.18 1.82
N VAL A 228 -11.05 13.15 1.43
CA VAL A 228 -10.82 11.94 2.23
C VAL A 228 -9.33 11.66 2.29
N VAL A 229 -8.82 11.31 3.46
CA VAL A 229 -7.46 10.79 3.63
C VAL A 229 -7.53 9.29 3.90
N ALA A 230 -6.82 8.50 3.11
CA ALA A 230 -6.55 7.09 3.38
C ALA A 230 -5.05 6.90 3.61
N PHE A 231 -4.69 6.59 4.84
CA PHE A 231 -3.32 6.42 5.29
C PHE A 231 -3.04 4.96 5.64
N THR A 232 -1.91 4.44 5.17
CA THR A 232 -1.31 3.18 5.63
C THR A 232 0.13 3.44 6.06
N GLY A 233 0.49 3.06 7.30
CA GLY A 233 1.83 3.27 7.84
C GLY A 233 1.89 3.04 9.35
N SER A 234 2.73 3.83 10.07
CA SER A 234 2.85 3.72 11.51
C SER A 234 1.73 4.43 12.27
N ALA A 235 1.38 3.93 13.46
CA ALA A 235 0.39 4.54 14.35
C ALA A 235 0.76 6.00 14.69
N ASP A 236 2.03 6.30 14.91
CA ASP A 236 2.50 7.66 15.21
C ASP A 236 2.22 8.63 14.07
N THR A 237 2.44 8.22 12.82
CA THR A 237 2.11 9.05 11.65
C THR A 237 0.61 9.18 11.49
N GLY A 238 -0.15 8.09 11.70
CA GLY A 238 -1.61 8.13 11.71
C GLY A 238 -2.16 9.10 12.76
N LEU A 239 -1.58 9.11 13.95
CA LEU A 239 -1.92 10.06 15.01
C LEU A 239 -1.61 11.51 14.59
N LYS A 240 -0.44 11.79 14.01
CA LYS A 240 -0.07 13.12 13.49
C LYS A 240 -1.06 13.61 12.44
N ILE A 241 -1.49 12.72 11.52
CA ILE A 241 -2.50 13.07 10.51
C ILE A 241 -3.83 13.41 11.17
N ARG A 242 -4.33 12.54 12.07
CA ARG A 242 -5.61 12.75 12.76
C ARG A 242 -5.64 13.98 13.65
N SER A 243 -4.50 14.35 14.25
CA SER A 243 -4.38 15.52 15.10
C SER A 243 -4.03 16.82 14.37
N ASN A 244 -3.91 16.79 13.04
CA ASN A 244 -3.69 18.00 12.24
C ASN A 244 -4.87 18.96 12.41
N GLU A 245 -4.57 20.22 12.71
CA GLU A 245 -5.58 21.24 13.06
C GLU A 245 -6.61 21.44 11.94
N ASN A 246 -6.18 21.47 10.68
CA ASN A 246 -7.09 21.63 9.54
C ASN A 246 -8.00 20.41 9.35
N ILE A 247 -7.45 19.20 9.51
CA ILE A 247 -8.24 17.96 9.50
C ILE A 247 -9.38 18.01 10.52
N LEU A 248 -9.06 18.43 11.75
CA LEU A 248 -10.05 18.56 12.82
C LEU A 248 -11.09 19.65 12.54
N ARG A 249 -10.63 20.84 12.13
CA ARG A 249 -11.51 21.99 11.86
C ARG A 249 -12.45 21.76 10.69
N GLN A 250 -11.96 21.12 9.64
CA GLN A 250 -12.74 20.83 8.43
C GLN A 250 -13.58 19.55 8.53
N GLY A 251 -13.34 18.73 9.55
CA GLY A 251 -14.03 17.44 9.68
C GLY A 251 -13.68 16.46 8.54
N VAL A 252 -12.44 16.51 8.04
CA VAL A 252 -11.97 15.64 6.95
C VAL A 252 -12.03 14.19 7.40
N ARG A 253 -12.58 13.32 6.58
CA ARG A 253 -12.60 11.87 6.85
C ARG A 253 -11.22 11.28 6.73
N VAL A 254 -10.75 10.61 7.78
CA VAL A 254 -9.42 9.99 7.83
C VAL A 254 -9.56 8.52 8.17
N GLY A 255 -9.29 7.65 7.18
CA GLY A 255 -9.06 6.23 7.39
C GLY A 255 -7.58 5.99 7.71
N VAL A 256 -7.30 5.29 8.80
CA VAL A 256 -5.94 4.92 9.21
C VAL A 256 -5.87 3.42 9.33
N GLU A 257 -5.00 2.82 8.53
CA GLU A 257 -4.51 1.46 8.69
C GLU A 257 -3.08 1.55 9.20
N ALA A 258 -2.89 1.19 10.46
CA ALA A 258 -1.61 1.36 11.11
C ALA A 258 -1.26 0.17 11.99
N ASP A 259 0.00 -0.21 11.93
CA ASP A 259 0.62 -1.29 12.68
C ASP A 259 -0.16 -2.61 12.59
N SER A 260 0.38 -3.68 13.10
CA SER A 260 -0.33 -4.95 13.23
C SER A 260 0.39 -5.88 14.18
N LEU A 261 -0.36 -6.79 14.79
CA LEU A 261 0.16 -7.80 15.67
C LEU A 261 -0.58 -9.13 15.43
N ASN A 262 -0.41 -9.66 14.22
CA ASN A 262 -1.12 -10.87 13.80
C ASN A 262 -0.67 -12.10 14.59
N ALA A 263 -1.59 -13.01 14.83
CA ALA A 263 -1.34 -14.24 15.55
C ALA A 263 -1.67 -15.46 14.66
N ALA A 264 -0.85 -16.51 14.80
CA ALA A 264 -1.20 -17.86 14.43
C ALA A 264 -1.56 -18.62 15.71
N VAL A 265 -2.60 -19.44 15.66
CA VAL A 265 -3.08 -20.20 16.82
C VAL A 265 -3.10 -21.68 16.46
N LEU A 266 -2.39 -22.49 17.24
CA LEU A 266 -2.40 -23.94 17.15
C LEU A 266 -3.38 -24.49 18.20
N GLY A 267 -4.37 -25.29 17.76
CA GLY A 267 -5.34 -25.89 18.68
C GLY A 267 -4.73 -27.03 19.52
N PRO A 268 -5.31 -27.32 20.69
CA PRO A 268 -4.81 -28.38 21.59
C PRO A 268 -5.06 -29.80 21.05
N ASP A 269 -5.84 -29.94 20.00
CA ASP A 269 -6.14 -31.20 19.32
C ASP A 269 -5.16 -31.53 18.16
N MET A 270 -4.13 -30.68 17.97
CA MET A 270 -3.14 -30.88 16.91
C MET A 270 -2.21 -32.05 17.24
N ASP A 271 -2.10 -32.99 16.32
CA ASP A 271 -1.06 -34.02 16.34
C ASP A 271 0.23 -33.46 15.75
N GLY A 272 1.30 -33.44 16.55
CA GLY A 272 2.61 -32.90 16.18
C GLY A 272 3.35 -33.65 15.06
N ASP A 273 2.91 -34.89 14.74
CA ASP A 273 3.45 -35.71 13.65
C ASP A 273 2.56 -35.69 12.39
N SER A 274 1.55 -34.80 12.34
CA SER A 274 0.60 -34.73 11.24
C SER A 274 1.06 -33.82 10.10
N GLU A 275 0.62 -34.11 8.85
CA GLU A 275 0.80 -33.20 7.71
C GLU A 275 0.24 -31.81 7.94
N LEU A 276 -0.80 -31.67 8.78
CA LEU A 276 -1.40 -30.39 9.14
C LEU A 276 -0.47 -29.56 10.02
N PHE A 277 0.25 -30.22 10.95
CA PHE A 277 1.29 -29.58 11.74
C PHE A 277 2.43 -29.05 10.85
N ASP A 278 2.95 -29.88 9.95
CA ASP A 278 3.99 -29.48 9.01
C ASP A 278 3.53 -28.27 8.17
N ARG A 279 2.29 -28.29 7.71
CA ARG A 279 1.71 -27.18 6.96
C ARG A 279 1.59 -25.90 7.78
N PHE A 280 1.19 -26.00 9.05
CA PHE A 280 1.15 -24.85 9.97
C PHE A 280 2.54 -24.22 10.11
N ILE A 281 3.59 -25.03 10.34
CA ILE A 281 4.98 -24.55 10.47
C ILE A 281 5.45 -23.85 9.18
N GLN A 282 5.21 -24.46 8.02
CA GLN A 282 5.59 -23.89 6.72
C GLN A 282 4.87 -22.56 6.44
N ASP A 283 3.56 -22.48 6.70
CA ASP A 283 2.77 -21.26 6.48
C ASP A 283 3.23 -20.15 7.44
N VAL A 284 3.52 -20.47 8.71
CA VAL A 284 4.06 -19.50 9.68
C VAL A 284 5.45 -19.02 9.25
N ALA A 285 6.35 -19.92 8.89
CA ALA A 285 7.70 -19.55 8.42
C ALA A 285 7.64 -18.65 7.18
N LYS A 286 6.77 -18.96 6.21
CA LYS A 286 6.53 -18.14 5.03
C LYS A 286 6.02 -16.75 5.40
N GLU A 287 5.04 -16.65 6.31
CA GLU A 287 4.46 -15.37 6.72
C GLU A 287 5.46 -14.48 7.49
N ILE A 288 6.39 -15.08 8.22
CA ILE A 288 7.47 -14.37 8.93
C ILE A 288 8.53 -13.85 7.95
N THR A 289 8.86 -14.59 6.89
CA THR A 289 10.01 -14.32 6.01
C THR A 289 9.67 -13.57 4.74
N GLN A 290 8.43 -13.67 4.24
CA GLN A 290 8.00 -12.99 3.02
C GLN A 290 8.17 -11.47 3.16
N LYS A 291 8.77 -10.83 2.15
CA LYS A 291 9.15 -9.40 2.14
C LYS A 291 10.03 -8.99 3.33
N ALA A 292 10.91 -9.88 3.78
CA ALA A 292 11.72 -9.71 4.99
C ALA A 292 10.87 -9.39 6.25
N GLY A 293 9.66 -9.96 6.34
CA GLY A 293 8.72 -9.70 7.42
C GLY A 293 8.07 -8.31 7.40
N GLN A 294 8.32 -7.49 6.40
CA GLN A 294 7.82 -6.12 6.27
C GLN A 294 6.40 -6.09 5.68
N LYS A 295 5.48 -6.83 6.31
CA LYS A 295 4.06 -6.91 5.92
C LYS A 295 3.15 -6.57 7.10
N CYS A 296 2.04 -5.88 6.83
CA CYS A 296 0.97 -5.71 7.82
C CYS A 296 0.35 -7.06 8.25
N THR A 297 0.37 -8.07 7.38
CA THR A 297 -0.16 -9.42 7.61
C THR A 297 0.86 -10.41 8.18
N ALA A 298 2.14 -10.02 8.37
CA ALA A 298 3.15 -10.92 8.92
C ALA A 298 2.76 -11.40 10.32
N ILE A 299 2.94 -12.70 10.57
CA ILE A 299 2.69 -13.30 11.88
C ILE A 299 3.73 -12.78 12.86
N ARG A 300 3.29 -12.23 13.99
CA ARG A 300 4.14 -11.69 15.07
C ARG A 300 4.01 -12.50 16.36
N ARG A 301 2.93 -13.26 16.50
CA ARG A 301 2.67 -14.09 17.67
C ARG A 301 2.22 -15.46 17.22
N ILE A 302 2.75 -16.49 17.87
CA ILE A 302 2.37 -17.87 17.64
C ILE A 302 1.90 -18.42 19.01
N LEU A 303 0.61 -18.68 19.13
CA LEU A 303 -0.03 -19.18 20.34
C LEU A 303 -0.18 -20.68 20.20
N VAL A 304 0.44 -21.42 21.10
CA VAL A 304 0.48 -22.89 21.09
C VAL A 304 0.22 -23.45 22.47
N PRO A 305 -0.30 -24.68 22.59
CA PRO A 305 -0.37 -25.38 23.88
C PRO A 305 1.02 -25.51 24.51
N GLU A 306 1.11 -25.42 25.84
CA GLU A 306 2.37 -25.45 26.58
C GLU A 306 3.20 -26.71 26.26
N GLU A 307 2.54 -27.85 26.18
CA GLU A 307 3.17 -29.15 25.85
C GLU A 307 3.75 -29.22 24.44
N MET A 308 3.30 -28.38 23.51
CA MET A 308 3.80 -28.29 22.12
C MET A 308 4.86 -27.22 21.92
N LEU A 309 5.14 -26.40 22.90
CA LEU A 309 6.01 -25.23 22.75
C LEU A 309 7.41 -25.60 22.24
N ALA A 310 7.99 -26.66 22.77
CA ALA A 310 9.32 -27.14 22.35
C ALA A 310 9.30 -27.66 20.91
N ASN A 311 8.32 -28.50 20.57
CA ASN A 311 8.18 -29.08 19.24
C ASN A 311 7.97 -28.00 18.16
N VAL A 312 7.05 -27.06 18.41
CA VAL A 312 6.83 -25.92 17.48
C VAL A 312 8.08 -25.06 17.35
N GLY A 313 8.77 -24.77 18.45
CA GLY A 313 10.00 -23.99 18.46
C GLY A 313 11.12 -24.63 17.62
N GLU A 314 11.35 -25.94 17.78
CA GLU A 314 12.35 -26.70 17.02
C GLU A 314 11.99 -26.79 15.53
N ALA A 315 10.73 -27.13 15.22
CA ALA A 315 10.26 -27.25 13.84
C ALA A 315 10.35 -25.90 13.09
N LEU A 316 9.92 -24.82 13.73
CA LEU A 316 9.99 -23.47 13.14
C LEU A 316 11.45 -23.01 12.96
N ALA A 317 12.32 -23.26 13.94
CA ALA A 317 13.74 -22.95 13.82
C ALA A 317 14.38 -23.69 12.64
N ALA A 318 14.04 -24.96 12.42
CA ALA A 318 14.53 -25.73 11.29
C ALA A 318 14.07 -25.16 9.92
N GLU A 319 12.80 -24.78 9.80
CA GLU A 319 12.27 -24.14 8.58
C GLU A 319 12.92 -22.77 8.33
N LEU A 320 13.08 -21.96 9.36
CA LEU A 320 13.73 -20.64 9.23
C LEU A 320 15.20 -20.74 8.88
N ALA A 321 15.92 -21.74 9.40
CA ALA A 321 17.32 -21.99 9.06
C ALA A 321 17.52 -22.36 7.58
N ALA A 322 16.51 -22.90 6.92
CA ALA A 322 16.55 -23.22 5.49
C ALA A 322 16.31 -22.00 4.58
N VAL A 323 15.91 -20.86 5.13
CA VAL A 323 15.64 -19.63 4.37
C VAL A 323 16.94 -18.93 4.03
N LYS A 324 17.29 -18.90 2.75
CA LYS A 324 18.46 -18.17 2.26
C LYS A 324 18.18 -16.68 2.17
N VAL A 325 18.90 -15.89 2.96
CA VAL A 325 18.88 -14.44 2.97
C VAL A 325 20.02 -13.91 2.13
N GLY A 326 19.79 -12.87 1.32
CA GLY A 326 20.87 -12.28 0.52
C GLY A 326 20.35 -11.38 -0.61
N ASN A 327 21.19 -11.23 -1.65
CA ASN A 327 20.85 -10.40 -2.80
C ASN A 327 19.63 -11.00 -3.56
N PRO A 328 18.49 -10.29 -3.61
CA PRO A 328 17.23 -10.81 -4.18
C PRO A 328 17.30 -11.09 -5.68
N THR A 329 18.32 -10.60 -6.39
CA THR A 329 18.53 -10.88 -7.82
C THR A 329 19.15 -12.25 -8.05
N GLN A 330 19.73 -12.86 -7.02
CA GLN A 330 20.39 -14.17 -7.14
C GLN A 330 19.39 -15.32 -7.04
N LYS A 331 19.64 -16.34 -7.83
CA LYS A 331 18.81 -17.55 -7.85
C LYS A 331 18.90 -18.30 -6.50
N GLY A 332 17.75 -18.60 -5.93
CA GLY A 332 17.65 -19.39 -4.70
C GLY A 332 17.56 -18.56 -3.43
N ILE A 333 17.79 -17.26 -3.50
CA ILE A 333 17.51 -16.34 -2.38
C ILE A 333 15.99 -16.28 -2.16
N LYS A 334 15.59 -16.42 -0.90
CA LYS A 334 14.19 -16.46 -0.45
C LYS A 334 13.76 -15.21 0.30
N MET A 335 14.70 -14.48 0.89
CA MET A 335 14.46 -13.26 1.62
C MET A 335 15.52 -12.21 1.25
N GLY A 336 15.08 -11.03 0.83
CA GLY A 336 15.94 -9.88 0.55
C GLY A 336 16.23 -9.06 1.81
N PRO A 337 16.90 -7.90 1.66
CA PRO A 337 17.21 -7.00 2.77
C PRO A 337 15.97 -6.26 3.29
N LEU A 338 16.10 -5.64 4.47
CA LEU A 338 15.19 -4.59 4.92
C LEU A 338 15.30 -3.37 4.00
N ASN A 339 14.20 -2.64 3.83
CA ASN A 339 14.08 -1.59 2.81
C ASN A 339 15.10 -0.44 2.93
N ASN A 340 15.49 -0.09 4.16
CA ASN A 340 16.47 0.99 4.41
C ASN A 340 17.07 0.90 5.80
N GLY A 341 18.11 1.72 6.07
CA GLY A 341 18.80 1.76 7.36
C GLY A 341 17.93 2.14 8.56
N GLN A 342 16.85 2.93 8.35
CA GLN A 342 15.92 3.24 9.43
C GLN A 342 15.15 1.99 9.86
N GLN A 343 14.67 1.18 8.90
CA GLN A 343 13.99 -0.08 9.22
C GLN A 343 14.92 -1.06 9.95
N LEU A 344 16.20 -1.09 9.59
CA LEU A 344 17.18 -1.89 10.32
C LEU A 344 17.34 -1.41 11.76
N ALA A 345 17.47 -0.09 11.98
CA ALA A 345 17.57 0.48 13.32
C ALA A 345 16.31 0.20 14.17
N ASP A 346 15.12 0.32 13.57
CA ASP A 346 13.83 0.04 14.25
C ASP A 346 13.75 -1.44 14.66
N VAL A 347 14.16 -2.38 13.80
CA VAL A 347 14.18 -3.82 14.11
C VAL A 347 15.17 -4.13 15.22
N GLN A 348 16.38 -3.54 15.19
CA GLN A 348 17.39 -3.75 16.23
C GLN A 348 16.90 -3.22 17.60
N ALA A 349 16.28 -2.03 17.63
CA ALA A 349 15.69 -1.50 18.85
C ALA A 349 14.55 -2.37 19.39
N GLY A 350 13.69 -2.87 18.51
CA GLY A 350 12.62 -3.78 18.88
C GLY A 350 13.13 -5.13 19.41
N LEU A 351 14.18 -5.69 18.80
CA LEU A 351 14.83 -6.91 19.26
C LEU A 351 15.43 -6.72 20.67
N ALA A 352 16.15 -5.63 20.90
CA ALA A 352 16.71 -5.32 22.21
C ALA A 352 15.62 -5.23 23.30
N ALA A 353 14.49 -4.57 22.99
CA ALA A 353 13.38 -4.49 23.95
C ALA A 353 12.74 -5.87 24.23
N LEU A 354 12.64 -6.74 23.22
CA LEU A 354 12.10 -8.09 23.41
C LEU A 354 13.02 -8.99 24.24
N GLN A 355 14.33 -8.84 24.13
CA GLN A 355 15.32 -9.63 24.89
C GLN A 355 15.26 -9.41 26.41
N ASP A 356 14.72 -8.27 26.86
CA ASP A 356 14.47 -8.00 28.26
C ASP A 356 13.32 -8.85 28.85
N GLU A 357 12.37 -9.30 28.02
CA GLU A 357 11.17 -9.98 28.45
C GLU A 357 11.01 -11.42 27.90
N ALA A 358 11.81 -11.79 26.89
CA ALA A 358 11.68 -13.06 26.18
C ALA A 358 13.02 -13.72 25.92
N LYS A 359 13.03 -15.06 25.85
CA LYS A 359 14.20 -15.84 25.46
C LYS A 359 14.23 -16.02 23.94
N MET A 360 15.32 -15.62 23.29
CA MET A 360 15.57 -15.94 21.90
C MET A 360 15.83 -17.45 21.74
N ILE A 361 15.09 -18.11 20.86
CA ILE A 361 15.22 -19.53 20.56
C ILE A 361 15.87 -19.82 19.21
N PHE A 362 15.86 -18.84 18.28
CA PHE A 362 16.47 -18.94 16.96
C PHE A 362 16.88 -17.55 16.46
N GLY A 363 17.95 -17.52 15.67
CA GLY A 363 18.56 -16.28 15.18
C GLY A 363 19.54 -15.68 16.19
N ASP A 364 20.20 -14.64 15.77
CA ASP A 364 21.07 -13.81 16.61
C ASP A 364 21.02 -12.35 16.11
N ASP A 365 21.74 -11.46 16.79
CA ASP A 365 21.90 -10.06 16.41
C ASP A 365 23.14 -9.85 15.49
N SER A 366 23.85 -10.92 15.14
CA SER A 366 24.95 -10.84 14.18
C SER A 366 24.40 -10.54 12.78
N ARG A 367 25.11 -9.76 12.02
CA ARG A 367 24.93 -9.71 10.56
C ARG A 367 25.44 -11.05 10.05
N GLY A 368 24.55 -12.02 9.92
CA GLY A 368 24.90 -13.32 9.35
C GLY A 368 25.61 -13.14 8.01
N ASP A 369 26.46 -14.11 7.64
CA ASP A 369 27.12 -14.09 6.34
C ASP A 369 26.05 -13.94 5.25
N MET A 370 25.95 -12.73 4.71
CA MET A 370 25.13 -12.51 3.53
C MET A 370 25.72 -13.33 2.40
N HIS A 371 24.93 -14.18 1.81
CA HIS A 371 25.33 -14.88 0.59
C HIS A 371 25.48 -13.82 -0.51
N ASP A 372 26.75 -13.50 -0.84
CA ASP A 372 27.14 -12.58 -1.93
C ASP A 372 26.55 -12.98 -3.28
#